data_ba4dfc7926c0c042f593907d791dde6f
#
_entry.id   ba4dfc7926c0c042f593907d791dde6f
#
_cell.length_a   1.000
_cell.length_b   1.000
_cell.length_c   1.000
_cell.angle_alpha   90.00
_cell.angle_beta   90.00
_cell.angle_gamma   90.00
#
_symmetry.space_group_name_H-M   'P 1'
#
loop_
_entity.id
_entity.type
_entity.pdbx_description
1 polymer ?
#
loop_
_entity_poly.entity_id
_entity_poly.type
_entity_poly.pdbx_seq_one_letter_code
_entity_poly.pdbx_strand_id
1 'polypeptide(L)'
;MSSYDVLVTGSAGHLGTALMLFLPSLGFTPFGIDILPSSTTTRVGSITDRAFIASILESQPIKHVLHAATLHKPHICSHGNEDFVATNILGTLVLLEESAKYNHRIESFIFFSTTSTFGMALSPKPGFPAAWIDETVVPEPKNIYGVTKVAAEDLCALVHKQSGMPVLVLRTSRFFPEEDDDEGRRAAMDDENLKVLELAYRRCDMEDIVRAAVCAMKKARDIHWGKYIISAPPLFKNDAHTLDRLDRNPAEVFNEMCPGLGAVFEKKGWKHLPRIDRVYDSNKAIRELGWEPQYTFEKTVERLAMGREWKSELTAKVGRKGYHAVSTGVYTKR
;
A
#
# COMPACT_ATOMS: atom_id res chain seq x y z
N MET A 1 -19.54 -26.59 -6.19
CA MET A 1 -18.25 -25.85 -6.31
C MET A 1 -18.46 -24.47 -5.73
N SER A 2 -17.61 -24.02 -4.80
CA SER A 2 -17.69 -22.67 -4.29
C SER A 2 -17.43 -21.68 -5.43
N SER A 3 -18.34 -20.73 -5.63
CA SER A 3 -18.17 -19.71 -6.66
C SER A 3 -17.24 -18.62 -6.13
N TYR A 4 -16.22 -18.25 -6.88
CA TYR A 4 -15.31 -17.16 -6.54
C TYR A 4 -15.96 -15.81 -6.82
N ASP A 5 -15.88 -14.89 -5.88
CA ASP A 5 -16.48 -13.54 -5.97
C ASP A 5 -15.44 -12.42 -6.04
N VAL A 6 -14.20 -12.68 -5.65
CA VAL A 6 -13.11 -11.68 -5.66
C VAL A 6 -11.94 -12.18 -6.51
N LEU A 7 -11.55 -11.43 -7.53
CA LEU A 7 -10.30 -11.65 -8.27
C LEU A 7 -9.17 -10.87 -7.61
N VAL A 8 -8.11 -11.57 -7.18
CA VAL A 8 -6.89 -10.97 -6.62
C VAL A 8 -5.74 -11.19 -7.59
N THR A 9 -5.21 -10.13 -8.18
CA THR A 9 -4.01 -10.21 -9.02
C THR A 9 -2.75 -9.97 -8.19
N GLY A 10 -1.63 -10.60 -8.57
CA GLY A 10 -0.40 -10.52 -7.78
C GLY A 10 -0.48 -11.34 -6.48
N SER A 11 -1.21 -12.46 -6.52
CA SER A 11 -1.56 -13.27 -5.34
C SER A 11 -0.36 -13.90 -4.62
N ALA A 12 0.78 -14.07 -5.29
CA ALA A 12 2.02 -14.57 -4.69
C ALA A 12 2.86 -13.46 -4.02
N GLY A 13 2.56 -12.17 -4.29
CA GLY A 13 3.22 -11.01 -3.67
C GLY A 13 2.80 -10.81 -2.20
N HIS A 14 3.41 -9.82 -1.51
CA HIS A 14 3.08 -9.51 -0.11
C HIS A 14 1.60 -9.21 0.09
N LEU A 15 1.10 -8.16 -0.57
CA LEU A 15 -0.28 -7.72 -0.42
C LEU A 15 -1.27 -8.75 -0.97
N GLY A 16 -0.95 -9.36 -2.13
CA GLY A 16 -1.79 -10.43 -2.69
C GLY A 16 -1.94 -11.61 -1.75
N THR A 17 -0.84 -12.09 -1.15
CA THR A 17 -0.89 -13.15 -0.14
C THR A 17 -1.72 -12.74 1.09
N ALA A 18 -1.56 -11.49 1.57
CA ALA A 18 -2.34 -10.98 2.69
C ALA A 18 -3.84 -10.97 2.37
N LEU A 19 -4.22 -10.49 1.19
CA LEU A 19 -5.61 -10.51 0.70
C LEU A 19 -6.16 -11.95 0.63
N MET A 20 -5.42 -12.88 0.00
CA MET A 20 -5.84 -14.27 -0.13
C MET A 20 -6.03 -14.97 1.22
N LEU A 21 -5.20 -14.64 2.23
CA LEU A 21 -5.29 -15.24 3.57
C LEU A 21 -6.39 -14.61 4.43
N PHE A 22 -6.70 -13.35 4.25
CA PHE A 22 -7.60 -12.61 5.14
C PHE A 22 -9.04 -12.54 4.63
N LEU A 23 -9.27 -12.41 3.32
CA LEU A 23 -10.59 -12.29 2.72
C LEU A 23 -11.57 -13.42 3.12
N PRO A 24 -11.14 -14.70 3.22
CA PRO A 24 -12.03 -15.77 3.65
C PRO A 24 -12.63 -15.57 5.05
N SER A 25 -11.87 -14.97 5.99
CA SER A 25 -12.37 -14.68 7.33
C SER A 25 -13.47 -13.60 7.35
N LEU A 26 -13.60 -12.85 6.25
CA LEU A 26 -14.60 -11.82 6.04
C LEU A 26 -15.77 -12.27 5.15
N GLY A 27 -15.81 -13.56 4.79
CA GLY A 27 -16.89 -14.18 4.01
C GLY A 27 -16.73 -14.07 2.49
N PHE A 28 -15.56 -13.65 1.97
CA PHE A 28 -15.27 -13.62 0.55
C PHE A 28 -14.56 -14.89 0.09
N THR A 29 -14.72 -15.21 -1.19
CA THR A 29 -14.07 -16.38 -1.85
C THR A 29 -13.09 -15.88 -2.92
N PRO A 30 -11.80 -15.61 -2.57
CA PRO A 30 -10.84 -15.04 -3.49
C PRO A 30 -10.30 -16.05 -4.51
N PHE A 31 -10.16 -15.59 -5.76
CA PHE A 31 -9.47 -16.26 -6.86
C PHE A 31 -8.15 -15.56 -7.12
N GLY A 32 -7.03 -16.18 -6.75
CA GLY A 32 -5.71 -15.60 -6.90
C GLY A 32 -5.08 -15.88 -8.26
N ILE A 33 -4.55 -14.84 -8.92
CA ILE A 33 -3.71 -14.99 -10.12
C ILE A 33 -2.35 -14.34 -9.93
N ASP A 34 -1.32 -15.01 -10.45
CA ASP A 34 0.05 -14.52 -10.45
C ASP A 34 0.83 -15.21 -11.58
N ILE A 35 1.94 -14.59 -12.01
CA ILE A 35 2.90 -15.25 -12.93
C ILE A 35 3.69 -16.36 -12.23
N LEU A 36 3.67 -16.39 -10.90
CA LEU A 36 4.34 -17.40 -10.09
C LEU A 36 3.36 -18.35 -9.42
N PRO A 37 3.66 -19.64 -9.40
CA PRO A 37 2.93 -20.59 -8.58
C PRO A 37 3.20 -20.33 -7.09
N SER A 38 2.15 -20.39 -6.27
CA SER A 38 2.23 -20.32 -4.81
C SER A 38 1.01 -20.97 -4.18
N SER A 39 1.01 -21.12 -2.84
CA SER A 39 -0.17 -21.61 -2.10
C SER A 39 -1.38 -20.66 -2.19
N THR A 40 -1.16 -19.41 -2.62
CA THR A 40 -2.19 -18.39 -2.79
C THR A 40 -2.50 -18.08 -4.26
N THR A 41 -1.89 -18.82 -5.21
CA THR A 41 -2.15 -18.70 -6.64
C THR A 41 -3.10 -19.81 -7.10
N THR A 42 -4.33 -19.44 -7.42
CA THR A 42 -5.34 -20.37 -7.96
C THR A 42 -5.04 -20.72 -9.41
N ARG A 43 -4.59 -19.73 -10.21
CA ARG A 43 -4.24 -19.93 -11.63
C ARG A 43 -3.03 -19.08 -12.00
N VAL A 44 -2.03 -19.75 -12.58
CA VAL A 44 -0.80 -19.08 -13.03
C VAL A 44 -1.02 -18.46 -14.40
N GLY A 45 -0.66 -17.18 -14.55
CA GLY A 45 -0.75 -16.44 -15.81
C GLY A 45 -0.50 -14.95 -15.61
N SER A 46 -0.32 -14.24 -16.73
CA SER A 46 0.01 -12.80 -16.75
C SER A 46 -1.24 -11.94 -16.88
N ILE A 47 -1.26 -10.79 -16.20
CA ILE A 47 -2.29 -9.75 -16.39
C ILE A 47 -2.20 -9.09 -17.77
N THR A 48 -1.08 -9.25 -18.51
CA THR A 48 -0.92 -8.74 -19.87
C THR A 48 -1.54 -9.66 -20.91
N ASP A 49 -1.87 -10.91 -20.54
CA ASP A 49 -2.55 -11.87 -21.42
C ASP A 49 -4.07 -11.65 -21.36
N ARG A 50 -4.58 -10.97 -22.38
CA ARG A 50 -6.01 -10.64 -22.49
C ARG A 50 -6.90 -11.88 -22.53
N ALA A 51 -6.49 -12.93 -23.26
CA ALA A 51 -7.28 -14.17 -23.36
C ALA A 51 -7.35 -14.89 -22.02
N PHE A 52 -6.24 -14.89 -21.26
CA PHE A 52 -6.19 -15.43 -19.92
C PHE A 52 -7.16 -14.71 -18.97
N ILE A 53 -7.13 -13.36 -18.94
CA ILE A 53 -8.03 -12.55 -18.10
C ILE A 53 -9.49 -12.74 -18.51
N ALA A 54 -9.79 -12.67 -19.82
CA ALA A 54 -11.14 -12.89 -20.34
C ALA A 54 -11.70 -14.24 -19.89
N SER A 55 -10.91 -15.34 -20.01
CA SER A 55 -11.33 -16.68 -19.63
C SER A 55 -11.69 -16.82 -18.14
N ILE A 56 -11.05 -16.05 -17.25
CA ILE A 56 -11.35 -16.03 -15.81
C ILE A 56 -12.66 -15.29 -15.57
N LEU A 57 -12.80 -14.09 -16.11
CA LEU A 57 -14.01 -13.29 -15.92
C LEU A 57 -15.25 -13.93 -16.58
N GLU A 58 -15.08 -14.70 -17.63
CA GLU A 58 -16.16 -15.47 -18.26
C GLU A 58 -16.58 -16.67 -17.40
N SER A 59 -15.59 -17.42 -16.88
CA SER A 59 -15.85 -18.68 -16.17
C SER A 59 -16.18 -18.51 -14.68
N GLN A 60 -15.84 -17.37 -14.06
CA GLN A 60 -16.05 -17.11 -12.64
C GLN A 60 -16.99 -15.90 -12.43
N PRO A 61 -17.95 -15.97 -11.47
CA PRO A 61 -18.88 -14.90 -11.17
C PRO A 61 -18.23 -13.80 -10.32
N ILE A 62 -17.08 -13.29 -10.76
CA ILE A 62 -16.32 -12.25 -10.07
C ILE A 62 -17.16 -10.98 -9.94
N LYS A 63 -17.25 -10.45 -8.73
CA LYS A 63 -17.90 -9.20 -8.38
C LYS A 63 -16.91 -8.08 -8.03
N HIS A 64 -15.76 -8.47 -7.49
CA HIS A 64 -14.75 -7.54 -7.02
C HIS A 64 -13.39 -7.87 -7.63
N VAL A 65 -12.67 -6.86 -8.09
CA VAL A 65 -11.31 -6.98 -8.60
C VAL A 65 -10.37 -6.22 -7.69
N LEU A 66 -9.42 -6.92 -7.08
CA LEU A 66 -8.34 -6.36 -6.25
C LEU A 66 -7.03 -6.45 -7.03
N HIS A 67 -6.64 -5.35 -7.68
CA HIS A 67 -5.49 -5.33 -8.58
C HIS A 67 -4.21 -4.94 -7.85
N ALA A 68 -3.45 -5.94 -7.37
CA ALA A 68 -2.18 -5.78 -6.66
C ALA A 68 -0.95 -6.21 -7.48
N ALA A 69 -1.14 -6.87 -8.64
CA ALA A 69 -0.03 -7.23 -9.54
C ALA A 69 0.68 -5.99 -10.07
N THR A 70 1.99 -5.91 -9.86
CA THR A 70 2.80 -4.76 -10.30
C THR A 70 4.29 -5.09 -10.23
N LEU A 71 5.08 -4.52 -11.12
CA LEU A 71 6.49 -4.28 -10.83
C LEU A 71 6.59 -3.04 -9.95
N HIS A 72 7.32 -3.12 -8.83
CA HIS A 72 7.42 -2.03 -7.86
C HIS A 72 8.88 -1.65 -7.58
N LYS A 73 9.12 -0.70 -6.68
CA LYS A 73 10.44 -0.08 -6.47
C LYS A 73 11.62 -1.07 -6.41
N PRO A 74 11.56 -2.22 -5.71
CA PRO A 74 12.64 -3.20 -5.71
C PRO A 74 13.04 -3.73 -7.10
N HIS A 75 12.09 -3.80 -8.03
CA HIS A 75 12.34 -4.33 -9.38
C HIS A 75 13.13 -3.37 -10.30
N ILE A 76 13.32 -2.09 -9.91
CA ILE A 76 14.03 -1.10 -10.73
C ILE A 76 15.47 -1.56 -11.07
N CYS A 77 16.11 -2.29 -10.17
CA CYS A 77 17.46 -2.79 -10.38
C CYS A 77 17.55 -4.07 -11.25
N SER A 78 16.42 -4.72 -11.54
CA SER A 78 16.39 -6.05 -12.18
C SER A 78 15.52 -6.13 -13.42
N HIS A 79 14.71 -5.11 -13.72
CA HIS A 79 13.80 -5.05 -14.87
C HIS A 79 14.00 -3.77 -15.65
N GLY A 80 13.84 -3.84 -16.97
CA GLY A 80 13.88 -2.68 -17.86
C GLY A 80 12.64 -1.78 -17.72
N ASN A 81 12.72 -0.55 -18.18
CA ASN A 81 11.58 0.36 -18.18
C ASN A 81 10.39 -0.19 -19.00
N GLU A 82 10.67 -0.95 -20.07
CA GLU A 82 9.66 -1.60 -20.91
C GLU A 82 8.84 -2.63 -20.13
N ASP A 83 9.50 -3.40 -19.23
CA ASP A 83 8.80 -4.36 -18.37
C ASP A 83 7.83 -3.67 -17.43
N PHE A 84 8.22 -2.49 -16.89
CA PHE A 84 7.34 -1.66 -16.08
C PHE A 84 6.14 -1.14 -16.88
N VAL A 85 6.34 -0.69 -18.11
CA VAL A 85 5.26 -0.23 -19.00
C VAL A 85 4.34 -1.41 -19.34
N ALA A 86 4.90 -2.54 -19.76
CA ALA A 86 4.12 -3.72 -20.10
C ALA A 86 3.29 -4.22 -18.90
N THR A 87 3.90 -4.36 -17.73
CA THR A 87 3.20 -4.91 -16.56
C THR A 87 2.25 -3.89 -15.95
N ASN A 88 2.74 -2.69 -15.63
CA ASN A 88 1.97 -1.74 -14.82
C ASN A 88 0.96 -0.92 -15.62
N ILE A 89 1.23 -0.65 -16.90
CA ILE A 89 0.32 0.13 -17.75
C ILE A 89 -0.53 -0.81 -18.60
N LEU A 90 0.09 -1.61 -19.49
CA LEU A 90 -0.66 -2.49 -20.37
C LEU A 90 -1.45 -3.56 -19.59
N GLY A 91 -0.83 -4.21 -18.61
CA GLY A 91 -1.51 -5.20 -17.77
C GLY A 91 -2.71 -4.62 -17.03
N THR A 92 -2.57 -3.39 -16.48
CA THR A 92 -3.70 -2.69 -15.84
C THR A 92 -4.80 -2.36 -16.86
N LEU A 93 -4.45 -1.88 -18.05
CA LEU A 93 -5.42 -1.58 -19.11
C LEU A 93 -6.21 -2.83 -19.52
N VAL A 94 -5.51 -3.95 -19.76
CA VAL A 94 -6.15 -5.22 -20.10
C VAL A 94 -7.16 -5.63 -19.04
N LEU A 95 -6.75 -5.58 -17.77
CA LEU A 95 -7.63 -5.98 -16.66
C LEU A 95 -8.84 -5.05 -16.53
N LEU A 96 -8.65 -3.74 -16.67
CA LEU A 96 -9.73 -2.74 -16.64
C LEU A 96 -10.74 -2.97 -17.78
N GLU A 97 -10.27 -3.10 -19.02
CA GLU A 97 -11.12 -3.28 -20.20
C GLU A 97 -11.90 -4.60 -20.14
N GLU A 98 -11.24 -5.70 -19.76
CA GLU A 98 -11.93 -6.98 -19.61
C GLU A 98 -12.96 -6.94 -18.47
N SER A 99 -12.64 -6.30 -17.34
CA SER A 99 -13.59 -6.11 -16.24
C SER A 99 -14.78 -5.24 -16.64
N ALA A 100 -14.55 -4.19 -17.41
CA ALA A 100 -15.60 -3.27 -17.88
C ALA A 100 -16.66 -3.94 -18.78
N LYS A 101 -16.33 -5.02 -19.49
CA LYS A 101 -17.31 -5.82 -20.24
C LYS A 101 -18.39 -6.43 -19.32
N TYR A 102 -18.09 -6.60 -18.05
CA TYR A 102 -18.96 -7.16 -17.02
C TYR A 102 -19.37 -6.12 -15.97
N ASN A 103 -19.43 -4.83 -16.32
CA ASN A 103 -19.75 -3.75 -15.38
C ASN A 103 -21.11 -3.94 -14.68
N HIS A 104 -22.07 -4.63 -15.31
CA HIS A 104 -23.37 -5.01 -14.72
C HIS A 104 -23.23 -5.94 -13.51
N ARG A 105 -22.10 -6.68 -13.41
CA ARG A 105 -21.78 -7.63 -12.36
C ARG A 105 -20.64 -7.14 -11.44
N ILE A 106 -19.64 -6.44 -12.01
CA ILE A 106 -18.50 -5.93 -11.23
C ILE A 106 -18.96 -4.81 -10.31
N GLU A 107 -18.90 -5.07 -9.01
CA GLU A 107 -19.32 -4.16 -7.95
C GLU A 107 -18.20 -3.20 -7.53
N SER A 108 -16.93 -3.62 -7.71
CA SER A 108 -15.77 -2.77 -7.44
C SER A 108 -14.54 -3.21 -8.23
N PHE A 109 -13.76 -2.25 -8.67
CA PHE A 109 -12.38 -2.41 -9.11
C PHE A 109 -11.48 -1.58 -8.19
N ILE A 110 -10.67 -2.25 -7.37
CA ILE A 110 -9.76 -1.60 -6.42
C ILE A 110 -8.34 -1.70 -6.96
N PHE A 111 -7.77 -0.56 -7.33
CA PHE A 111 -6.41 -0.45 -7.82
C PHE A 111 -5.45 -0.07 -6.70
N PHE A 112 -4.52 -0.96 -6.35
CA PHE A 112 -3.47 -0.65 -5.39
C PHE A 112 -2.38 0.17 -6.07
N SER A 113 -2.42 1.47 -5.84
CA SER A 113 -1.38 2.42 -6.20
C SER A 113 -0.41 2.61 -5.02
N THR A 114 0.33 3.70 -5.01
CA THR A 114 1.43 3.92 -4.07
C THR A 114 1.63 5.40 -3.77
N THR A 115 2.11 5.73 -2.58
CA THR A 115 2.59 7.08 -2.28
C THR A 115 3.89 7.45 -3.04
N SER A 116 4.52 6.49 -3.75
CA SER A 116 5.63 6.77 -4.67
C SER A 116 5.23 7.63 -5.88
N THR A 117 3.93 7.74 -6.17
CA THR A 117 3.39 8.68 -7.16
C THR A 117 3.72 10.12 -6.82
N PHE A 118 3.74 10.49 -5.54
CA PHE A 118 4.12 11.84 -5.12
C PHE A 118 5.59 12.17 -5.37
N GLY A 119 6.48 11.18 -5.26
CA GLY A 119 7.88 11.28 -5.67
C GLY A 119 8.64 12.49 -5.13
N MET A 120 8.83 13.49 -5.99
CA MET A 120 9.52 14.77 -5.69
C MET A 120 8.57 15.86 -5.22
N ALA A 121 7.25 15.68 -5.39
CA ALA A 121 6.27 16.68 -4.98
C ALA A 121 6.43 17.01 -3.50
N LEU A 122 6.44 18.28 -3.19
CA LEU A 122 6.61 18.78 -1.83
C LEU A 122 7.75 18.06 -1.07
N SER A 123 8.94 17.98 -1.68
CA SER A 123 10.13 17.41 -1.05
C SER A 123 10.99 18.53 -0.44
N PRO A 124 10.69 19.02 0.77
CA PRO A 124 11.41 20.11 1.37
C PRO A 124 12.86 19.72 1.67
N LYS A 125 13.79 20.65 1.40
CA LYS A 125 15.19 20.51 1.82
C LYS A 125 15.31 20.63 3.34
N PRO A 126 16.40 20.13 3.96
CA PRO A 126 16.68 20.40 5.36
C PRO A 126 16.61 21.90 5.68
N GLY A 127 16.01 22.26 6.81
CA GLY A 127 15.75 23.65 7.21
C GLY A 127 14.40 24.21 6.76
N PHE A 128 13.58 23.42 6.04
CA PHE A 128 12.22 23.78 5.68
C PHE A 128 11.20 22.89 6.39
N PRO A 129 10.01 23.40 6.72
CA PRO A 129 8.96 22.61 7.37
C PRO A 129 8.63 21.32 6.61
N ALA A 130 8.26 20.26 7.33
CA ALA A 130 7.79 19.03 6.74
C ALA A 130 6.57 19.27 5.83
N ALA A 131 6.49 18.54 4.71
CA ALA A 131 5.34 18.61 3.81
C ALA A 131 4.17 17.80 4.36
N TRP A 132 2.97 18.38 4.31
CA TRP A 132 1.72 17.65 4.53
C TRP A 132 1.15 17.21 3.19
N ILE A 133 0.98 15.90 3.00
CA ILE A 133 0.60 15.31 1.72
C ILE A 133 -0.76 14.64 1.86
N ASP A 134 -1.74 15.19 1.17
CA ASP A 134 -3.07 14.63 0.96
C ASP A 134 -3.29 14.31 -0.53
N GLU A 135 -4.51 13.91 -0.89
CA GLU A 135 -4.87 13.53 -2.26
C GLU A 135 -4.90 14.69 -3.26
N THR A 136 -4.87 15.94 -2.79
CA THR A 136 -4.86 17.15 -3.65
C THR A 136 -3.48 17.45 -4.21
N VAL A 137 -2.42 16.91 -3.59
CA VAL A 137 -1.03 17.10 -4.04
C VAL A 137 -0.85 16.44 -5.41
N VAL A 138 -0.39 17.26 -6.37
CA VAL A 138 -0.12 16.80 -7.73
C VAL A 138 1.05 15.83 -7.73
N PRO A 139 0.92 14.63 -8.33
CA PRO A 139 1.99 13.66 -8.46
C PRO A 139 3.20 14.20 -9.23
N GLU A 140 4.41 13.95 -8.70
CA GLU A 140 5.68 14.27 -9.36
C GLU A 140 6.65 13.09 -9.21
N PRO A 141 6.39 11.97 -9.94
CA PRO A 141 7.12 10.73 -9.74
C PRO A 141 8.60 10.86 -10.13
N LYS A 142 9.50 10.24 -9.35
CA LYS A 142 10.95 10.34 -9.52
C LYS A 142 11.61 9.13 -10.20
N ASN A 143 10.84 8.10 -10.53
CA ASN A 143 11.35 6.88 -11.17
C ASN A 143 10.24 6.20 -11.99
N ILE A 144 10.66 5.22 -12.80
CA ILE A 144 9.75 4.48 -13.70
C ILE A 144 8.57 3.83 -12.96
N TYR A 145 8.76 3.35 -11.74
CA TYR A 145 7.68 2.78 -10.95
C TYR A 145 6.59 3.83 -10.67
N GLY A 146 6.98 4.99 -10.14
CA GLY A 146 6.03 6.08 -9.87
C GLY A 146 5.33 6.57 -11.15
N VAL A 147 6.08 6.73 -12.26
CA VAL A 147 5.54 7.15 -13.57
C VAL A 147 4.47 6.17 -14.04
N THR A 148 4.77 4.86 -14.05
CA THR A 148 3.82 3.85 -14.54
C THR A 148 2.61 3.70 -13.62
N LYS A 149 2.73 3.95 -12.30
CA LYS A 149 1.58 3.95 -11.38
C LYS A 149 0.67 5.15 -11.61
N VAL A 150 1.21 6.36 -11.88
CA VAL A 150 0.40 7.54 -12.25
C VAL A 150 -0.36 7.27 -13.55
N ALA A 151 0.32 6.77 -14.59
CA ALA A 151 -0.33 6.42 -15.86
C ALA A 151 -1.46 5.39 -15.67
N ALA A 152 -1.24 4.38 -14.82
CA ALA A 152 -2.27 3.38 -14.52
C ALA A 152 -3.46 3.99 -13.73
N GLU A 153 -3.24 4.96 -12.83
CA GLU A 153 -4.33 5.70 -12.18
C GLU A 153 -5.17 6.49 -13.19
N ASP A 154 -4.54 7.06 -14.22
CA ASP A 154 -5.24 7.79 -15.28
C ASP A 154 -6.05 6.84 -16.18
N LEU A 155 -5.54 5.62 -16.46
CA LEU A 155 -6.31 4.56 -17.12
C LEU A 155 -7.52 4.13 -16.28
N CYS A 156 -7.38 4.02 -14.96
CA CYS A 156 -8.50 3.75 -14.06
C CYS A 156 -9.59 4.84 -14.19
N ALA A 157 -9.20 6.12 -14.20
CA ALA A 157 -10.13 7.23 -14.36
C ALA A 157 -10.81 7.22 -15.74
N LEU A 158 -10.06 6.93 -16.81
CA LEU A 158 -10.57 6.86 -18.17
C LEU A 158 -11.62 5.76 -18.32
N VAL A 159 -11.29 4.52 -17.91
CA VAL A 159 -12.18 3.37 -18.04
C VAL A 159 -13.43 3.54 -17.18
N HIS A 160 -13.29 4.08 -15.95
CA HIS A 160 -14.44 4.45 -15.14
C HIS A 160 -15.39 5.40 -15.89
N LYS A 161 -14.87 6.49 -16.46
CA LYS A 161 -15.67 7.46 -17.22
C LYS A 161 -16.37 6.85 -18.44
N GLN A 162 -15.72 5.91 -19.11
CA GLN A 162 -16.26 5.28 -20.33
C GLN A 162 -17.31 4.20 -20.04
N SER A 163 -17.12 3.42 -18.97
CA SER A 163 -17.93 2.23 -18.67
C SER A 163 -18.92 2.41 -17.53
N GLY A 164 -18.73 3.41 -16.66
CA GLY A 164 -19.47 3.53 -15.41
C GLY A 164 -19.07 2.51 -14.32
N MET A 165 -18.08 1.63 -14.58
CA MET A 165 -17.60 0.66 -13.59
C MET A 165 -17.07 1.38 -12.36
N PRO A 166 -17.45 0.98 -11.12
CA PRO A 166 -16.92 1.58 -9.90
C PRO A 166 -15.42 1.27 -9.73
N VAL A 167 -14.58 2.29 -9.69
CA VAL A 167 -13.12 2.17 -9.57
C VAL A 167 -12.61 3.06 -8.45
N LEU A 168 -11.93 2.47 -7.46
CA LEU A 168 -11.25 3.20 -6.39
C LEU A 168 -9.75 2.93 -6.40
N VAL A 169 -8.96 3.98 -6.23
CA VAL A 169 -7.50 3.94 -6.23
C VAL A 169 -7.00 4.10 -4.80
N LEU A 170 -6.22 3.13 -4.31
CA LEU A 170 -5.62 3.15 -2.99
C LEU A 170 -4.11 3.41 -3.12
N ARG A 171 -3.66 4.63 -2.82
CA ARG A 171 -2.25 5.02 -2.76
C ARG A 171 -1.66 4.56 -1.42
N THR A 172 -1.18 3.31 -1.38
CA THR A 172 -0.64 2.73 -0.14
C THR A 172 0.72 3.33 0.21
N SER A 173 0.92 3.61 1.49
CA SER A 173 2.22 3.95 2.05
C SER A 173 3.08 2.70 2.23
N ARG A 174 4.24 2.80 2.89
CA ARG A 174 5.11 1.64 3.18
C ARG A 174 4.38 0.62 4.06
N PHE A 175 4.50 -0.66 3.74
CA PHE A 175 3.93 -1.76 4.53
C PHE A 175 4.76 -3.04 4.49
N PHE A 176 5.79 -3.09 3.67
CA PHE A 176 6.60 -4.29 3.49
C PHE A 176 7.37 -4.65 4.76
N PRO A 177 7.48 -5.95 5.09
CA PRO A 177 8.24 -6.43 6.24
C PRO A 177 9.75 -6.45 6.02
N GLU A 178 10.24 -6.22 4.79
CA GLU A 178 11.66 -6.07 4.48
C GLU A 178 12.27 -4.86 5.18
N GLU A 179 13.60 -4.89 5.33
CA GLU A 179 14.37 -3.76 5.86
C GLU A 179 14.27 -2.52 4.95
N ASP A 180 14.62 -1.35 5.47
CA ASP A 180 14.64 -0.11 4.69
C ASP A 180 15.67 -0.24 3.56
N ASP A 181 15.38 0.31 2.40
CA ASP A 181 16.28 0.34 1.24
C ASP A 181 17.43 1.36 1.37
N ASP A 182 17.36 2.25 2.35
CA ASP A 182 18.41 3.23 2.67
C ASP A 182 19.43 2.63 3.66
N GLU A 183 20.65 2.40 3.19
CA GLU A 183 21.74 1.84 3.98
C GLU A 183 22.10 2.72 5.19
N GLY A 184 22.08 4.04 5.02
CA GLY A 184 22.37 4.97 6.10
C GLY A 184 21.35 4.87 7.24
N ARG A 185 20.07 4.69 6.91
CA ARG A 185 19.03 4.45 7.92
C ARG A 185 19.19 3.12 8.63
N ARG A 186 19.49 2.04 7.90
CA ARG A 186 19.75 0.73 8.51
C ARG A 186 20.94 0.74 9.45
N ALA A 187 22.01 1.45 9.09
CA ALA A 187 23.19 1.59 9.95
C ALA A 187 22.94 2.46 11.20
N ALA A 188 22.03 3.43 11.08
CA ALA A 188 21.75 4.40 12.15
C ALA A 188 20.71 3.91 13.16
N MET A 189 19.81 2.98 12.77
CA MET A 189 18.60 2.66 13.54
C MET A 189 18.19 1.20 13.36
N ASP A 190 17.76 0.58 14.46
CA ASP A 190 17.12 -0.74 14.44
C ASP A 190 15.88 -0.77 13.54
N ASP A 191 15.66 -1.90 12.82
CA ASP A 191 14.60 -2.07 11.84
C ASP A 191 13.20 -1.92 12.47
N GLU A 192 13.00 -2.49 13.67
CA GLU A 192 11.73 -2.36 14.39
C GLU A 192 11.49 -0.92 14.83
N ASN A 193 12.52 -0.27 15.38
CA ASN A 193 12.48 1.13 15.78
C ASN A 193 12.07 2.05 14.61
N LEU A 194 12.71 1.87 13.46
CA LEU A 194 12.40 2.65 12.25
C LEU A 194 10.95 2.46 11.79
N LYS A 195 10.50 1.20 11.71
CA LYS A 195 9.15 0.86 11.25
C LYS A 195 8.07 1.39 12.18
N VAL A 196 8.28 1.31 13.49
CA VAL A 196 7.33 1.86 14.47
C VAL A 196 7.25 3.38 14.34
N LEU A 197 8.39 4.09 14.27
CA LEU A 197 8.38 5.54 14.04
C LEU A 197 7.67 5.92 12.75
N GLU A 198 7.86 5.16 11.67
CA GLU A 198 7.21 5.42 10.39
C GLU A 198 5.68 5.30 10.43
N LEU A 199 5.09 4.53 11.37
CA LEU A 199 3.63 4.51 11.56
C LEU A 199 3.05 5.89 11.90
N ALA A 200 3.85 6.77 12.50
CA ALA A 200 3.41 8.12 12.81
C ALA A 200 3.19 9.01 11.58
N TYR A 201 3.73 8.66 10.39
CA TYR A 201 3.74 9.60 9.27
C TYR A 201 3.74 9.01 7.86
N ARG A 202 4.14 7.74 7.64
CA ARG A 202 4.29 7.20 6.27
C ARG A 202 4.25 5.67 6.14
N ARG A 203 3.82 4.94 7.15
CA ARG A 203 3.69 3.48 7.14
C ARG A 203 2.28 3.06 7.51
N CYS A 204 1.88 1.88 7.06
CA CYS A 204 0.65 1.23 7.44
C CYS A 204 0.92 -0.25 7.71
N ASP A 205 0.23 -0.86 8.66
CA ASP A 205 0.25 -2.32 8.82
C ASP A 205 -0.48 -2.98 7.65
N MET A 206 -0.03 -4.16 7.24
CA MET A 206 -0.59 -4.88 6.10
C MET A 206 -2.05 -5.28 6.33
N GLU A 207 -2.43 -5.64 7.55
CA GLU A 207 -3.82 -5.95 7.89
C GLU A 207 -4.70 -4.72 7.72
N ASP A 208 -4.24 -3.55 8.13
CA ASP A 208 -4.99 -2.30 7.95
C ASP A 208 -5.17 -1.94 6.48
N ILE A 209 -4.18 -2.25 5.61
CA ILE A 209 -4.34 -2.07 4.15
C ILE A 209 -5.40 -3.02 3.59
N VAL A 210 -5.41 -4.29 4.02
CA VAL A 210 -6.44 -5.25 3.59
C VAL A 210 -7.83 -4.81 4.07
N ARG A 211 -7.94 -4.32 5.31
CA ARG A 211 -9.20 -3.76 5.84
C ARG A 211 -9.65 -2.53 5.05
N ALA A 212 -8.74 -1.62 4.70
CA ALA A 212 -9.05 -0.48 3.83
C ALA A 212 -9.57 -0.92 2.45
N ALA A 213 -8.96 -1.96 1.86
CA ALA A 213 -9.41 -2.52 0.59
C ALA A 213 -10.83 -3.10 0.69
N VAL A 214 -11.15 -3.80 1.77
CA VAL A 214 -12.50 -4.32 2.01
C VAL A 214 -13.52 -3.20 2.22
N CYS A 215 -13.17 -2.14 2.96
CA CYS A 215 -14.01 -0.95 3.08
C CYS A 215 -14.24 -0.29 1.71
N ALA A 216 -13.19 -0.16 0.91
CA ALA A 216 -13.28 0.36 -0.46
C ALA A 216 -14.18 -0.51 -1.35
N MET A 217 -14.04 -1.85 -1.29
CA MET A 217 -14.94 -2.77 -2.02
C MET A 217 -16.41 -2.53 -1.68
N LYS A 218 -16.73 -2.42 -0.37
CA LYS A 218 -18.11 -2.22 0.10
C LYS A 218 -18.68 -0.85 -0.28
N LYS A 219 -17.84 0.18 -0.40
CA LYS A 219 -18.23 1.56 -0.71
C LYS A 219 -18.14 1.94 -2.18
N ALA A 220 -17.54 1.09 -3.01
CA ALA A 220 -17.26 1.44 -4.41
C ALA A 220 -18.52 1.82 -5.21
N ARG A 221 -19.64 1.13 -4.99
CA ARG A 221 -20.92 1.44 -5.66
C ARG A 221 -21.53 2.76 -5.23
N ASP A 222 -21.27 3.22 -4.02
CA ASP A 222 -21.77 4.51 -3.52
C ASP A 222 -20.87 5.66 -3.99
N ILE A 223 -19.55 5.42 -4.02
CA ILE A 223 -18.53 6.44 -4.33
C ILE A 223 -18.30 6.56 -5.85
N HIS A 224 -18.37 5.45 -6.57
CA HIS A 224 -18.07 5.27 -7.99
C HIS A 224 -16.60 5.54 -8.38
N TRP A 225 -16.03 6.69 -8.02
CA TRP A 225 -14.67 7.08 -8.32
C TRP A 225 -14.02 7.81 -7.15
N GLY A 226 -12.80 7.43 -6.82
CA GLY A 226 -12.02 8.14 -5.79
C GLY A 226 -10.58 7.67 -5.72
N LYS A 227 -9.69 8.58 -5.27
CA LYS A 227 -8.29 8.28 -4.90
C LYS A 227 -8.13 8.50 -3.40
N TYR A 228 -7.44 7.60 -2.74
CA TYR A 228 -7.29 7.59 -1.27
C TYR A 228 -5.86 7.25 -0.87
N ILE A 229 -5.29 8.01 0.05
CA ILE A 229 -4.03 7.65 0.72
C ILE A 229 -4.35 6.64 1.82
N ILE A 230 -3.69 5.49 1.78
CA ILE A 230 -3.77 4.45 2.81
C ILE A 230 -2.44 4.41 3.56
N SER A 231 -2.41 5.07 4.70
CA SER A 231 -1.32 5.14 5.66
C SER A 231 -1.92 5.06 7.06
N ALA A 232 -1.18 4.63 8.08
CA ALA A 232 -1.65 4.83 9.44
C ALA A 232 -1.96 6.33 9.63
N PRO A 233 -2.99 6.68 10.42
CA PRO A 233 -3.31 8.07 10.70
C PRO A 233 -2.09 8.80 11.23
N PRO A 234 -1.78 10.01 10.75
CA PRO A 234 -0.64 10.74 11.24
C PRO A 234 -0.80 11.10 12.71
N LEU A 235 0.26 10.94 13.49
CA LEU A 235 0.33 11.39 14.88
C LEU A 235 0.28 12.93 14.97
N PHE A 236 0.79 13.59 13.94
CA PHE A 236 1.08 15.02 13.93
C PHE A 236 -0.10 15.87 13.47
N LYS A 237 -0.08 17.16 13.84
CA LYS A 237 -1.06 18.16 13.39
C LYS A 237 -0.56 18.84 12.11
N ASN A 238 -1.50 19.18 11.22
CA ASN A 238 -1.21 19.99 10.04
C ASN A 238 -1.23 21.48 10.39
N ASP A 239 -0.21 21.94 11.10
CA ASP A 239 0.02 23.35 11.40
C ASP A 239 1.50 23.73 11.23
N ALA A 240 1.75 25.01 10.94
CA ALA A 240 3.08 25.49 10.61
C ALA A 240 4.11 25.24 11.74
N HIS A 241 3.69 25.34 13.00
CA HIS A 241 4.56 25.12 14.15
C HIS A 241 4.99 23.66 14.27
N THR A 242 4.05 22.73 14.17
CA THR A 242 4.33 21.29 14.20
C THR A 242 5.24 20.89 13.03
N LEU A 243 4.91 21.31 11.81
CA LEU A 243 5.65 20.95 10.60
C LEU A 243 7.08 21.49 10.60
N ASP A 244 7.32 22.70 11.12
CA ASP A 244 8.67 23.25 11.29
C ASP A 244 9.50 22.44 12.31
N ARG A 245 8.91 22.06 13.43
CA ARG A 245 9.58 21.25 14.47
C ARG A 245 9.90 19.84 14.01
N LEU A 246 9.10 19.24 13.11
CA LEU A 246 9.38 17.92 12.52
C LEU A 246 10.67 17.90 11.70
N ASP A 247 11.06 19.03 11.09
CA ASP A 247 12.35 19.15 10.43
C ASP A 247 13.51 19.30 11.40
N ARG A 248 13.32 20.06 12.50
CA ARG A 248 14.43 20.47 13.41
C ARG A 248 14.61 19.54 14.61
N ASN A 249 13.52 19.13 15.23
CA ASN A 249 13.53 18.32 16.46
C ASN A 249 12.30 17.43 16.57
N PRO A 250 12.17 16.40 15.72
CA PRO A 250 11.01 15.50 15.76
C PRO A 250 10.87 14.77 17.11
N ALA A 251 11.97 14.55 17.86
CA ALA A 251 11.93 13.89 19.16
C ALA A 251 11.01 14.60 20.17
N GLU A 252 11.09 15.94 20.24
CA GLU A 252 10.21 16.72 21.11
C GLU A 252 8.75 16.60 20.69
N VAL A 253 8.47 16.66 19.38
CA VAL A 253 7.10 16.55 18.87
C VAL A 253 6.50 15.17 19.17
N PHE A 254 7.28 14.09 18.98
CA PHE A 254 6.85 12.76 19.36
C PHE A 254 6.51 12.61 20.83
N ASN A 255 7.38 13.11 21.71
CA ASN A 255 7.18 13.01 23.17
C ASN A 255 5.99 13.86 23.66
N GLU A 256 5.75 15.01 23.01
CA GLU A 256 4.59 15.84 23.30
C GLU A 256 3.27 15.18 22.86
N MET A 257 3.25 14.61 21.65
CA MET A 257 2.03 13.98 21.08
C MET A 257 1.76 12.58 21.64
N CYS A 258 2.79 11.86 22.08
CA CYS A 258 2.69 10.52 22.64
C CYS A 258 3.53 10.35 23.92
N PRO A 259 3.07 10.85 25.08
CA PRO A 259 3.85 10.85 26.33
C PRO A 259 4.34 9.49 26.81
N GLY A 260 3.64 8.40 26.43
CA GLY A 260 4.06 7.01 26.77
C GLY A 260 5.29 6.52 25.97
N LEU A 261 5.71 7.22 24.94
CA LEU A 261 6.77 6.81 24.03
C LEU A 261 8.14 6.72 24.72
N GLY A 262 8.45 7.68 25.60
CA GLY A 262 9.75 7.77 26.27
C GLY A 262 10.12 6.49 27.05
N ALA A 263 9.17 5.92 27.79
CA ALA A 263 9.38 4.67 28.54
C ALA A 263 9.64 3.46 27.61
N VAL A 264 8.98 3.39 26.47
CA VAL A 264 9.19 2.32 25.47
C VAL A 264 10.58 2.48 24.85
N PHE A 265 10.99 3.70 24.50
CA PHE A 265 12.28 4.00 23.90
C PHE A 265 13.43 3.66 24.84
N GLU A 266 13.34 4.08 26.11
CA GLU A 266 14.33 3.73 27.13
C GLU A 266 14.47 2.23 27.32
N LYS A 267 13.35 1.51 27.47
CA LYS A 267 13.33 0.05 27.65
C LYS A 267 13.94 -0.70 26.46
N LYS A 268 13.73 -0.22 25.22
CA LYS A 268 14.19 -0.86 23.98
C LYS A 268 15.54 -0.31 23.48
N GLY A 269 16.08 0.74 24.08
CA GLY A 269 17.28 1.43 23.59
C GLY A 269 17.06 2.11 22.22
N TRP A 270 15.83 2.51 21.91
CA TRP A 270 15.46 3.10 20.63
C TRP A 270 15.84 4.57 20.51
N LYS A 271 15.94 5.04 19.28
CA LYS A 271 16.34 6.40 18.94
C LYS A 271 15.27 7.08 18.09
N HIS A 272 15.19 8.41 18.17
CA HIS A 272 14.37 9.21 17.28
C HIS A 272 15.06 9.43 15.93
N LEU A 273 14.25 9.69 14.91
CA LEU A 273 14.74 10.17 13.61
C LEU A 273 15.31 11.59 13.78
N PRO A 274 16.39 11.92 13.07
CA PRO A 274 16.94 13.27 13.11
C PRO A 274 16.03 14.31 12.43
N ARG A 275 15.17 13.86 11.52
CA ARG A 275 14.31 14.70 10.70
C ARG A 275 13.14 13.91 10.15
N ILE A 276 11.97 14.56 10.04
CA ILE A 276 10.82 14.09 9.25
C ILE A 276 10.54 15.14 8.17
N ASP A 277 10.58 14.73 6.91
CA ASP A 277 10.43 15.62 5.76
C ASP A 277 8.98 15.69 5.22
N ARG A 278 8.14 14.72 5.55
CA ARG A 278 6.75 14.66 5.07
C ARG A 278 5.86 13.80 5.94
N VAL A 279 4.58 14.10 5.90
CA VAL A 279 3.51 13.36 6.57
C VAL A 279 2.42 13.04 5.55
N TYR A 280 1.95 11.79 5.49
CA TYR A 280 0.81 11.39 4.67
C TYR A 280 -0.48 11.47 5.47
N ASP A 281 -1.47 12.17 4.92
CA ASP A 281 -2.80 12.29 5.51
C ASP A 281 -3.75 11.23 4.95
N SER A 282 -4.25 10.36 5.81
CA SER A 282 -5.23 9.32 5.47
C SER A 282 -6.66 9.65 5.90
N ASN A 283 -6.92 10.85 6.39
CA ASN A 283 -8.23 11.22 6.95
C ASN A 283 -9.37 11.11 5.93
N LYS A 284 -9.10 11.32 4.64
CA LYS A 284 -10.09 11.13 3.59
C LYS A 284 -10.56 9.67 3.52
N ALA A 285 -9.63 8.71 3.54
CA ALA A 285 -9.95 7.29 3.53
C ALA A 285 -10.75 6.89 4.77
N ILE A 286 -10.36 7.35 5.96
CA ILE A 286 -11.07 7.10 7.21
C ILE A 286 -12.51 7.61 7.12
N ARG A 287 -12.71 8.84 6.70
CA ARG A 287 -14.03 9.47 6.64
C ARG A 287 -14.94 8.89 5.55
N GLU A 288 -14.43 8.70 4.35
CA GLU A 288 -15.28 8.35 3.18
C GLU A 288 -15.44 6.84 3.01
N LEU A 289 -14.41 6.04 3.31
CA LEU A 289 -14.50 4.58 3.24
C LEU A 289 -15.08 3.96 4.53
N GLY A 290 -15.10 4.71 5.64
CA GLY A 290 -15.41 4.16 6.96
C GLY A 290 -14.33 3.19 7.45
N TRP A 291 -13.08 3.42 7.05
CA TRP A 291 -11.95 2.60 7.43
C TRP A 291 -11.46 2.96 8.83
N GLU A 292 -11.29 1.96 9.69
CA GLU A 292 -10.83 2.12 11.07
C GLU A 292 -9.49 1.36 11.26
N PRO A 293 -8.34 2.03 11.12
CA PRO A 293 -7.03 1.40 11.30
C PRO A 293 -6.83 0.94 12.74
N GLN A 294 -6.31 -0.28 12.88
CA GLN A 294 -6.10 -0.94 14.17
C GLN A 294 -4.66 -0.78 14.69
N TYR A 295 -3.71 -0.54 13.77
CA TYR A 295 -2.27 -0.42 14.06
C TYR A 295 -1.82 1.04 13.86
N THR A 296 -2.41 1.97 14.63
CA THR A 296 -1.95 3.37 14.68
C THR A 296 -0.67 3.48 15.50
N PHE A 297 0.03 4.60 15.40
CA PHE A 297 1.25 4.81 16.17
C PHE A 297 0.99 4.69 17.68
N GLU A 298 -0.03 5.38 18.21
CA GLU A 298 -0.35 5.38 19.64
C GLU A 298 -0.71 3.98 20.14
N LYS A 299 -1.62 3.28 19.43
CA LYS A 299 -2.00 1.90 19.79
C LYS A 299 -0.79 0.97 19.74
N THR A 300 0.15 1.20 18.83
CA THR A 300 1.39 0.42 18.72
C THR A 300 2.32 0.67 19.90
N VAL A 301 2.47 1.93 20.34
CA VAL A 301 3.24 2.28 21.55
C VAL A 301 2.62 1.63 22.79
N GLU A 302 1.30 1.68 22.95
CA GLU A 302 0.57 1.01 24.05
C GLU A 302 0.83 -0.51 24.04
N ARG A 303 0.75 -1.16 22.86
CA ARG A 303 1.04 -2.61 22.72
C ARG A 303 2.45 -2.94 23.14
N LEU A 304 3.43 -2.15 22.72
CA LEU A 304 4.84 -2.31 23.08
C LEU A 304 5.09 -2.11 24.58
N ALA A 305 4.44 -1.14 25.21
CA ALA A 305 4.49 -0.91 26.65
C ALA A 305 4.01 -2.14 27.43
N MET A 306 2.99 -2.85 26.90
CA MET A 306 2.44 -4.09 27.44
C MET A 306 3.27 -5.34 27.06
N GLY A 307 4.39 -5.20 26.36
CA GLY A 307 5.22 -6.32 25.88
C GLY A 307 4.60 -7.13 24.74
N ARG A 308 3.65 -6.54 23.99
CA ARG A 308 3.01 -7.17 22.83
C ARG A 308 3.72 -6.80 21.53
N GLU A 309 3.50 -7.60 20.48
CA GLU A 309 3.99 -7.32 19.13
C GLU A 309 3.43 -6.01 18.56
N TRP A 310 4.27 -5.26 17.87
CA TRP A 310 3.92 -3.97 17.25
C TRP A 310 3.08 -4.11 15.96
N LYS A 311 3.23 -5.23 15.26
CA LYS A 311 2.58 -5.55 13.97
C LYS A 311 1.46 -6.57 14.14
N SER A 312 0.60 -6.69 13.12
CA SER A 312 -0.46 -7.68 13.07
C SER A 312 0.07 -9.11 12.89
N GLU A 313 -0.75 -10.08 13.31
CA GLU A 313 -0.51 -11.50 13.01
C GLU A 313 -0.46 -11.78 11.50
N LEU A 314 -1.28 -11.07 10.72
CA LEU A 314 -1.27 -11.18 9.26
C LEU A 314 0.07 -10.73 8.68
N THR A 315 0.61 -9.58 9.11
CA THR A 315 1.94 -9.12 8.70
C THR A 315 3.04 -10.13 9.08
N ALA A 316 2.97 -10.70 10.27
CA ALA A 316 3.90 -11.73 10.71
C ALA A 316 3.79 -13.02 9.88
N LYS A 317 2.57 -13.47 9.58
CA LYS A 317 2.27 -14.69 8.80
C LYS A 317 2.71 -14.56 7.33
N VAL A 318 2.48 -13.40 6.70
CA VAL A 318 2.95 -13.15 5.34
C VAL A 318 4.47 -13.12 5.28
N GLY A 319 5.10 -12.49 6.26
CA GLY A 319 6.55 -12.45 6.40
C GLY A 319 7.26 -11.76 5.24
N ARG A 320 8.58 -11.87 5.23
CA ARG A 320 9.44 -11.38 4.14
C ARG A 320 9.30 -12.29 2.91
N LYS A 321 9.20 -11.67 1.73
CA LYS A 321 9.13 -12.38 0.45
C LYS A 321 10.23 -11.85 -0.47
N GLY A 322 11.05 -12.64 -1.02
CA GLY A 322 12.03 -12.18 -2.00
C GLY A 322 11.37 -11.66 -3.29
N TYR A 323 12.05 -10.77 -3.96
CA TYR A 323 11.62 -10.16 -5.23
C TYR A 323 12.51 -10.55 -6.41
N HIS A 324 13.71 -11.10 -6.15
CA HIS A 324 14.72 -11.38 -7.16
C HIS A 324 15.21 -12.82 -7.09
N ALA A 325 15.59 -13.39 -8.24
CA ALA A 325 16.23 -14.70 -8.31
C ALA A 325 17.63 -14.70 -7.66
N VAL A 326 18.31 -13.54 -7.65
CA VAL A 326 19.59 -13.32 -7.00
C VAL A 326 19.40 -12.25 -5.93
N SER A 327 20.04 -12.38 -4.78
CA SER A 327 19.98 -11.39 -3.70
C SER A 327 20.49 -10.03 -4.19
N THR A 328 19.75 -8.96 -3.91
CA THR A 328 20.10 -7.57 -4.21
C THR A 328 20.12 -6.75 -2.92
N GLY A 329 20.92 -7.17 -1.94
CA GLY A 329 21.03 -6.52 -0.64
C GLY A 329 19.81 -6.79 0.25
N VAL A 330 19.06 -5.74 0.60
CA VAL A 330 17.91 -5.82 1.52
C VAL A 330 16.70 -6.57 0.94
N TYR A 331 16.66 -6.75 -0.36
CA TYR A 331 15.61 -7.49 -1.03
C TYR A 331 16.03 -8.94 -1.18
N THR A 332 15.41 -9.80 -0.38
CA THR A 332 15.75 -11.21 -0.30
C THR A 332 15.55 -11.92 -1.64
N LYS A 333 16.31 -13.00 -1.83
CA LYS A 333 16.12 -13.96 -2.92
C LYS A 333 14.78 -14.69 -2.72
N ARG A 334 14.06 -14.95 -3.81
CA ARG A 334 12.90 -15.86 -3.83
C ARG A 334 13.30 -17.30 -3.56
#